data_2bf94ff17ac5d76e65509b208fadd25e
#
_entry.id   2bf94ff17ac5d76e65509b208fadd25e
#
_cell.length_a   1.000
_cell.length_b   1.000
_cell.length_c   1.000
_cell.angle_alpha   90.00
_cell.angle_beta   90.00
_cell.angle_gamma   90.00
#
_symmetry.space_group_name_H-M   'P 1'
#
loop_
_entity.id
_entity.type
_entity.pdbx_description
1 polymer ?
#
loop_
_entity_poly.entity_id
_entity_poly.type
_entity_poly.pdbx_seq_one_letter_code
_entity_poly.pdbx_strand_id
1 'polypeptide(L)'
;MNESSRSQPEEGAEPSIPLEIFREVVEQAALAISITDAHAHILYCNPAFQRVTGYSTAEIVGRNESVLSYKVTPKLVYESLWAQILRQRAWNGLLVNRRKDGSRYLAELTITPVVGDSGKTSHYLGMHRDVTEVHRLERQVQNQKAMIESVVDAAPVAIVMLDERERVVLDNQEYKKLIGELGQEPAATLLGALHADLGEEFEQGRLTGRGFTGREVRHVGRSRKARWFACSGSWIEEQDGSADAFYEPVRHQYLLLVIQDITALKEQQEAIRVNALRAVLAEQERIQALRETLFGAIYQLQAPFNMLAAAVRMLERQPGGSVADSLSASLAEALDKGNATLDTLRACIPSQSDENITPVDLNAMLKDLLRLFTPRLLADGITVEWQPAGLPLVSGRPTRLATLFKALLENAIEAIHDNRGGRRELKVSTATKPDWVEVVIEDSGPGIPEEWRYKVFEPFFTTKGADRQHIGMGLCSAQDVLTSHGGLIELADAPAGGCRARVQLPTT
;
A
#
# COMPACT_ATOMS: atom_id res chain seq x y z
N MET A 1 19.77 104.56 -10.31
CA MET A 1 18.46 105.10 -9.91
C MET A 1 17.43 104.17 -10.57
N ASN A 2 16.92 103.26 -9.83
CA ASN A 2 15.53 102.92 -9.78
C ASN A 2 15.40 101.69 -8.86
N GLU A 3 14.83 101.95 -7.69
CA GLU A 3 14.41 100.94 -6.74
C GLU A 3 13.27 100.18 -7.29
N SER A 4 13.39 98.91 -7.40
CA SER A 4 12.25 97.94 -7.59
C SER A 4 11.87 97.35 -6.28
N SER A 5 10.74 97.82 -5.76
CA SER A 5 9.95 97.27 -4.65
C SER A 5 9.68 95.80 -4.83
N ARG A 6 10.25 95.00 -3.91
CA ARG A 6 9.84 93.61 -3.67
C ARG A 6 8.55 93.65 -2.90
N SER A 7 7.43 93.27 -3.58
CA SER A 7 6.20 92.84 -2.92
C SER A 7 6.45 91.54 -2.17
N GLN A 8 6.17 91.55 -0.87
CA GLN A 8 6.10 90.36 -0.02
C GLN A 8 4.97 89.45 -0.50
N PRO A 9 5.12 88.09 -0.55
CA PRO A 9 3.99 87.24 -0.76
C PRO A 9 3.07 87.26 0.48
N GLU A 10 1.79 87.49 0.25
CA GLU A 10 0.72 87.33 1.24
C GLU A 10 0.80 85.92 1.86
N GLU A 11 0.84 85.88 3.22
CA GLU A 11 0.72 84.65 4.02
C GLU A 11 -0.57 83.94 3.59
N GLY A 12 -0.41 82.68 3.12
CA GLY A 12 -1.49 81.85 2.62
C GLY A 12 -2.59 81.65 3.68
N ALA A 13 -3.77 82.08 3.34
CA ALA A 13 -4.96 81.65 4.00
C ALA A 13 -5.04 80.11 3.90
N GLU A 14 -5.03 79.44 5.06
CA GLU A 14 -5.31 77.99 5.09
C GLU A 14 -6.59 77.70 4.28
N PRO A 15 -6.60 76.71 3.39
CA PRO A 15 -7.82 76.43 2.60
C PRO A 15 -8.90 75.99 3.56
N SER A 16 -9.77 76.88 3.99
CA SER A 16 -10.95 76.55 4.80
C SER A 16 -12.00 75.91 3.92
N ILE A 17 -12.25 74.63 4.15
CA ILE A 17 -13.33 73.90 3.50
C ILE A 17 -14.67 74.50 3.98
N PRO A 18 -15.59 74.93 3.08
CA PRO A 18 -16.89 75.47 3.48
C PRO A 18 -17.69 74.46 4.31
N LEU A 19 -18.40 74.93 5.33
CA LEU A 19 -19.21 74.06 6.20
C LEU A 19 -20.23 73.19 5.46
N GLU A 20 -20.72 73.65 4.32
CA GLU A 20 -21.63 72.90 3.44
C GLU A 20 -20.96 71.64 2.87
N ILE A 21 -19.70 71.71 2.52
CA ILE A 21 -18.96 70.56 2.01
C ILE A 21 -18.76 69.51 3.10
N PHE A 22 -18.49 69.87 4.33
CA PHE A 22 -18.40 68.93 5.46
C PHE A 22 -19.72 68.16 5.62
N ARG A 23 -20.84 68.86 5.55
CA ARG A 23 -22.16 68.22 5.62
C ARG A 23 -22.37 67.25 4.48
N GLU A 24 -22.06 67.64 3.28
CA GLU A 24 -22.25 66.84 2.05
C GLU A 24 -21.36 65.59 2.07
N VAL A 25 -20.14 65.67 2.54
CA VAL A 25 -19.22 64.52 2.73
C VAL A 25 -19.80 63.51 3.70
N VAL A 26 -20.37 63.97 4.84
CA VAL A 26 -21.00 63.05 5.78
C VAL A 26 -22.28 62.44 5.25
N GLU A 27 -23.10 63.20 4.49
CA GLU A 27 -24.31 62.68 3.84
C GLU A 27 -24.02 61.65 2.80
N GLN A 28 -22.96 61.83 1.99
CA GLN A 28 -22.58 60.91 0.90
C GLN A 28 -21.64 59.78 1.38
N ALA A 29 -21.21 59.80 2.63
CA ALA A 29 -20.33 58.74 3.18
C ALA A 29 -21.01 57.37 3.07
N ALA A 30 -20.27 56.37 2.60
CA ALA A 30 -20.74 55.01 2.55
C ALA A 30 -20.81 54.34 3.94
N LEU A 31 -20.10 54.88 4.91
CA LEU A 31 -20.08 54.44 6.30
C LEU A 31 -21.31 55.00 7.02
N ALA A 32 -22.00 54.16 7.81
CA ALA A 32 -23.10 54.61 8.65
C ALA A 32 -22.59 55.49 9.76
N ILE A 33 -23.06 56.73 9.84
CA ILE A 33 -22.63 57.76 10.81
C ILE A 33 -23.80 58.17 11.65
N SER A 34 -23.62 58.23 13.00
CA SER A 34 -24.52 58.84 13.95
C SER A 34 -23.79 59.89 14.77
N ILE A 35 -24.47 60.95 15.19
CA ILE A 35 -23.99 61.93 16.14
C ILE A 35 -24.99 61.95 17.31
N THR A 36 -24.51 61.79 18.54
CA THR A 36 -25.34 61.79 19.76
C THR A 36 -24.96 62.92 20.68
N ASP A 37 -25.86 63.25 21.61
CA ASP A 37 -25.56 64.08 22.78
C ASP A 37 -24.67 63.28 23.79
N ALA A 38 -24.30 63.92 24.89
CA ALA A 38 -23.53 63.30 25.97
C ALA A 38 -24.26 62.13 26.69
N HIS A 39 -25.57 62.00 26.47
CA HIS A 39 -26.41 60.93 27.03
C HIS A 39 -26.78 59.86 26.01
N ALA A 40 -26.08 59.84 24.85
CA ALA A 40 -26.27 58.91 23.73
C ALA A 40 -27.64 59.01 23.06
N HIS A 41 -28.33 60.18 23.08
CA HIS A 41 -29.51 60.41 22.23
C HIS A 41 -29.06 60.87 20.84
N ILE A 42 -29.54 60.22 19.83
CA ILE A 42 -29.17 60.47 18.43
C ILE A 42 -29.71 61.85 18.00
N LEU A 43 -28.81 62.74 17.61
CA LEU A 43 -29.14 64.09 17.10
C LEU A 43 -29.11 64.14 15.58
N TYR A 44 -28.26 63.29 14.96
CA TYR A 44 -28.11 63.22 13.52
C TYR A 44 -27.73 61.78 13.10
N CYS A 45 -28.21 61.38 11.94
CA CYS A 45 -27.72 60.18 11.25
C CYS A 45 -27.72 60.39 9.73
N ASN A 46 -26.70 59.81 9.05
CA ASN A 46 -26.59 59.93 7.60
C ASN A 46 -27.43 58.84 6.85
N PRO A 47 -27.61 58.93 5.54
CA PRO A 47 -28.36 57.95 4.76
C PRO A 47 -27.80 56.52 4.85
N ALA A 48 -26.47 56.33 5.01
CA ALA A 48 -25.87 55.02 5.21
C ALA A 48 -26.31 54.36 6.53
N PHE A 49 -26.46 55.13 7.60
CA PHE A 49 -27.00 54.66 8.88
C PHE A 49 -28.42 54.12 8.72
N GLN A 50 -29.26 54.85 7.95
CA GLN A 50 -30.63 54.40 7.69
C GLN A 50 -30.66 53.09 6.92
N ARG A 51 -29.79 52.94 5.89
CA ARG A 51 -29.66 51.70 5.13
C ARG A 51 -29.22 50.51 6.00
N VAL A 52 -28.25 50.74 6.91
CA VAL A 52 -27.70 49.66 7.76
C VAL A 52 -28.69 49.28 8.87
N THR A 53 -29.36 50.26 9.50
CA THR A 53 -30.22 50.01 10.67
C THR A 53 -31.69 49.78 10.32
N GLY A 54 -32.14 50.24 9.15
CA GLY A 54 -33.54 50.19 8.70
C GLY A 54 -34.44 51.29 9.34
N TYR A 55 -33.92 52.16 10.23
CA TYR A 55 -34.68 53.27 10.80
C TYR A 55 -34.54 54.50 9.92
N SER A 56 -35.64 55.18 9.66
CA SER A 56 -35.59 56.53 9.08
C SER A 56 -35.10 57.57 10.11
N THR A 57 -34.56 58.71 9.63
CA THR A 57 -34.11 59.82 10.51
C THR A 57 -35.23 60.27 11.44
N ALA A 58 -36.47 60.40 10.96
CA ALA A 58 -37.62 60.83 11.79
C ALA A 58 -37.98 59.84 12.90
N GLU A 59 -37.61 58.57 12.77
CA GLU A 59 -37.91 57.53 13.75
C GLU A 59 -36.81 57.37 14.79
N ILE A 60 -35.56 57.72 14.43
CA ILE A 60 -34.40 57.42 15.26
C ILE A 60 -33.84 58.65 16.00
N VAL A 61 -33.95 59.86 15.45
CA VAL A 61 -33.54 61.10 16.07
C VAL A 61 -34.28 61.31 17.38
N GLY A 62 -33.58 61.70 18.43
CA GLY A 62 -34.11 61.87 19.81
C GLY A 62 -34.18 60.58 20.61
N ARG A 63 -33.97 59.39 20.01
CA ARG A 63 -33.91 58.13 20.75
C ARG A 63 -32.48 57.88 21.25
N ASN A 64 -32.41 57.16 22.37
CA ASN A 64 -31.11 56.68 22.85
C ASN A 64 -30.61 55.56 21.91
N GLU A 65 -29.33 55.61 21.54
CA GLU A 65 -28.70 54.68 20.56
C GLU A 65 -28.73 53.22 21.03
N SER A 66 -28.94 52.99 22.33
CA SER A 66 -29.15 51.62 22.90
C SER A 66 -30.35 50.89 22.29
N VAL A 67 -31.23 51.56 21.56
CA VAL A 67 -32.35 50.95 20.79
C VAL A 67 -31.85 49.94 19.76
N LEU A 68 -30.61 50.13 19.28
CA LEU A 68 -29.95 49.20 18.34
C LEU A 68 -29.39 47.98 19.03
N SER A 69 -29.21 48.01 20.36
CA SER A 69 -28.60 46.88 21.09
C SER A 69 -29.53 45.64 21.04
N TYR A 70 -28.96 44.47 20.63
CA TYR A 70 -29.64 43.18 20.74
C TYR A 70 -29.58 42.57 22.13
N LYS A 71 -28.79 43.15 23.09
CA LYS A 71 -28.61 42.73 24.49
C LYS A 71 -27.91 41.37 24.68
N VAL A 72 -27.22 40.84 23.68
CA VAL A 72 -26.38 39.61 23.77
C VAL A 72 -24.90 39.93 23.93
N THR A 73 -24.46 41.14 23.64
CA THR A 73 -23.10 41.59 23.86
C THR A 73 -22.78 41.57 25.34
N PRO A 74 -21.67 40.99 25.79
CA PRO A 74 -21.30 40.91 27.20
C PRO A 74 -21.22 42.29 27.84
N LYS A 75 -21.64 42.40 29.11
CA LYS A 75 -21.62 43.67 29.87
C LYS A 75 -20.23 44.31 29.91
N LEU A 76 -19.18 43.51 30.03
CA LEU A 76 -17.78 43.96 30.02
C LEU A 76 -17.44 44.80 28.79
N VAL A 77 -18.01 44.48 27.62
CA VAL A 77 -17.78 45.24 26.37
C VAL A 77 -18.37 46.65 26.52
N TYR A 78 -19.60 46.78 27.03
CA TYR A 78 -20.22 48.06 27.28
C TYR A 78 -19.51 48.86 28.41
N GLU A 79 -19.03 48.19 29.47
CA GLU A 79 -18.23 48.80 30.53
C GLU A 79 -16.93 49.34 29.95
N SER A 80 -16.23 48.59 29.12
CA SER A 80 -15.04 49.04 28.40
C SER A 80 -15.32 50.25 27.52
N LEU A 81 -16.42 50.20 26.76
CA LEU A 81 -16.87 51.28 25.90
C LEU A 81 -17.01 52.57 26.70
N TRP A 82 -17.87 52.55 27.73
CA TRP A 82 -18.14 53.72 28.55
C TRP A 82 -16.89 54.21 29.29
N ALA A 83 -16.05 53.32 29.80
CA ALA A 83 -14.80 53.68 30.48
C ALA A 83 -13.83 54.44 29.55
N GLN A 84 -13.79 54.12 28.27
CA GLN A 84 -12.93 54.80 27.29
C GLN A 84 -13.48 56.16 26.86
N ILE A 85 -14.74 56.19 26.43
CA ILE A 85 -15.34 57.43 25.88
C ILE A 85 -15.50 58.50 26.96
N LEU A 86 -15.75 58.14 28.23
CA LEU A 86 -15.78 59.07 29.36
C LEU A 86 -14.40 59.64 29.69
N ARG A 87 -13.32 58.94 29.30
CA ARG A 87 -11.94 59.46 29.40
C ARG A 87 -11.50 60.23 28.14
N GLN A 88 -12.46 60.61 27.31
CA GLN A 88 -12.23 61.32 26.04
C GLN A 88 -11.32 60.54 25.06
N ARG A 89 -11.37 59.20 25.12
CA ARG A 89 -10.66 58.31 24.19
C ARG A 89 -11.68 57.65 23.25
N ALA A 90 -11.33 57.54 21.99
CA ALA A 90 -12.13 56.77 21.04
C ALA A 90 -12.16 55.30 21.47
N TRP A 91 -13.34 54.65 21.27
CA TRP A 91 -13.50 53.23 21.47
C TRP A 91 -13.80 52.59 20.14
N ASN A 92 -13.23 51.40 19.90
CA ASN A 92 -13.51 50.55 18.75
C ASN A 92 -13.82 49.14 19.24
N GLY A 93 -14.84 48.50 18.66
CA GLY A 93 -15.22 47.15 19.03
C GLY A 93 -16.40 46.62 18.23
N LEU A 94 -16.70 45.33 18.47
CA LEU A 94 -17.78 44.61 17.85
C LEU A 94 -18.99 44.52 18.75
N LEU A 95 -20.15 44.96 18.29
CA LEU A 95 -21.43 44.85 18.97
C LEU A 95 -22.43 44.06 18.12
N VAL A 96 -23.24 43.23 18.78
CA VAL A 96 -24.39 42.61 18.10
C VAL A 96 -25.59 43.57 18.22
N ASN A 97 -25.95 44.15 17.11
CA ASN A 97 -27.04 45.09 17.01
C ASN A 97 -28.29 44.45 16.34
N ARG A 98 -29.41 45.16 16.45
CA ARG A 98 -30.71 44.79 15.86
C ARG A 98 -31.21 45.90 14.93
N ARG A 99 -31.62 45.50 13.72
CA ARG A 99 -32.30 46.41 12.77
C ARG A 99 -33.75 46.62 13.20
N LYS A 100 -34.42 47.56 12.54
CA LYS A 100 -35.83 47.84 12.74
C LYS A 100 -36.74 46.64 12.51
N ASP A 101 -36.41 45.78 11.54
CA ASP A 101 -37.15 44.55 11.20
C ASP A 101 -36.90 43.40 12.21
N GLY A 102 -36.06 43.63 13.24
CA GLY A 102 -35.70 42.64 14.22
C GLY A 102 -34.49 41.77 13.84
N SER A 103 -33.99 41.83 12.61
CA SER A 103 -32.80 41.08 12.17
C SER A 103 -31.54 41.55 12.92
N ARG A 104 -30.63 40.60 13.16
CA ARG A 104 -29.36 40.84 13.85
C ARG A 104 -28.28 41.19 12.84
N TYR A 105 -27.37 42.05 13.24
CA TYR A 105 -26.14 42.29 12.50
C TYR A 105 -24.99 42.52 13.43
N LEU A 106 -23.78 42.18 13.00
CA LEU A 106 -22.55 42.45 13.71
C LEU A 106 -22.03 43.82 13.26
N ALA A 107 -22.06 44.77 14.20
CA ALA A 107 -21.56 46.12 13.95
C ALA A 107 -20.11 46.21 14.43
N GLU A 108 -19.20 46.53 13.52
CA GLU A 108 -17.93 47.16 13.89
C GLU A 108 -18.18 48.61 14.15
N LEU A 109 -18.08 49.05 15.41
CA LEU A 109 -18.46 50.36 15.87
C LEU A 109 -17.25 51.11 16.37
N THR A 110 -17.01 52.31 15.87
CA THR A 110 -16.06 53.26 16.40
C THR A 110 -16.85 54.44 16.96
N ILE A 111 -16.62 54.72 18.26
CA ILE A 111 -17.23 55.88 18.95
C ILE A 111 -16.13 56.86 19.34
N THR A 112 -16.22 58.08 18.82
CA THR A 112 -15.26 59.14 19.08
C THR A 112 -15.92 60.28 19.87
N PRO A 113 -15.46 60.62 21.06
CA PRO A 113 -15.96 61.77 21.81
C PRO A 113 -15.54 63.09 21.15
N VAL A 114 -16.50 63.97 20.93
CA VAL A 114 -16.29 65.34 20.45
C VAL A 114 -16.21 66.27 21.66
N VAL A 115 -15.06 66.92 21.83
CA VAL A 115 -14.81 67.83 22.96
C VAL A 115 -15.11 69.25 22.51
N GLY A 116 -16.00 69.93 23.22
CA GLY A 116 -16.31 71.33 22.97
C GLY A 116 -15.33 72.31 23.64
N ASP A 117 -15.49 73.58 23.44
CA ASP A 117 -14.63 74.67 23.95
C ASP A 117 -14.45 74.65 25.47
N SER A 118 -15.41 74.06 26.19
CA SER A 118 -15.35 73.90 27.64
C SER A 118 -14.42 72.80 28.17
N GLY A 119 -13.76 72.07 27.24
CA GLY A 119 -12.94 70.90 27.56
C GLY A 119 -13.71 69.66 27.98
N LYS A 120 -15.06 69.69 27.91
CA LYS A 120 -15.95 68.56 28.20
C LYS A 120 -16.47 67.92 26.91
N THR A 121 -16.73 66.63 26.96
CA THR A 121 -17.37 65.92 25.84
C THR A 121 -18.79 66.52 25.66
N SER A 122 -19.04 67.06 24.49
CA SER A 122 -20.33 67.60 24.11
C SER A 122 -21.20 66.61 23.32
N HIS A 123 -20.57 65.81 22.45
CA HIS A 123 -21.20 64.88 21.57
C HIS A 123 -20.35 63.61 21.39
N TYR A 124 -20.95 62.56 20.88
CA TYR A 124 -20.23 61.38 20.38
C TYR A 124 -20.52 61.19 18.91
N LEU A 125 -19.45 60.90 18.14
CA LEU A 125 -19.50 60.47 16.75
C LEU A 125 -19.45 58.94 16.71
N GLY A 126 -20.49 58.30 16.30
CA GLY A 126 -20.58 56.86 16.05
C GLY A 126 -20.40 56.54 14.56
N MET A 127 -19.46 55.65 14.25
CA MET A 127 -19.28 55.10 12.88
C MET A 127 -19.56 53.60 12.92
N HIS A 128 -20.51 53.12 12.16
CA HIS A 128 -21.00 51.75 12.15
C HIS A 128 -20.66 51.08 10.80
N ARG A 129 -20.01 49.95 10.84
CA ARG A 129 -19.84 49.09 9.67
C ARG A 129 -20.52 47.75 9.91
N ASP A 130 -21.41 47.35 9.01
CA ASP A 130 -21.95 45.99 9.07
C ASP A 130 -20.92 44.99 8.56
N VAL A 131 -20.41 44.14 9.44
CA VAL A 131 -19.39 43.12 9.13
C VAL A 131 -19.95 41.71 9.24
N THR A 132 -21.31 41.59 9.27
CA THR A 132 -21.98 40.28 9.44
C THR A 132 -21.57 39.30 8.36
N GLU A 133 -21.59 39.71 7.11
CA GLU A 133 -21.31 38.85 5.97
C GLU A 133 -19.80 38.48 5.92
N VAL A 134 -18.94 39.46 6.14
CA VAL A 134 -17.49 39.22 6.19
C VAL A 134 -17.18 38.19 7.27
N HIS A 135 -17.69 38.39 8.49
CA HIS A 135 -17.45 37.48 9.60
C HIS A 135 -18.08 36.09 9.38
N ARG A 136 -19.23 36.04 8.72
CA ARG A 136 -19.88 34.78 8.32
C ARG A 136 -19.00 33.98 7.35
N LEU A 137 -18.47 34.66 6.33
CA LEU A 137 -17.57 34.04 5.35
C LEU A 137 -16.27 33.59 5.98
N GLU A 138 -15.63 34.41 6.81
CA GLU A 138 -14.42 34.04 7.55
C GLU A 138 -14.62 32.77 8.39
N ARG A 139 -15.74 32.73 9.16
CA ARG A 139 -16.09 31.53 9.93
C ARG A 139 -16.35 30.32 9.05
N GLN A 140 -17.01 30.52 7.92
CA GLN A 140 -17.27 29.41 7.00
C GLN A 140 -15.97 28.84 6.45
N VAL A 141 -15.02 29.69 6.04
CA VAL A 141 -13.69 29.25 5.58
C VAL A 141 -12.94 28.51 6.69
N GLN A 142 -12.91 29.05 7.92
CA GLN A 142 -12.26 28.39 9.06
C GLN A 142 -12.88 27.02 9.36
N ASN A 143 -14.22 26.93 9.35
CA ASN A 143 -14.92 25.67 9.59
C ASN A 143 -14.63 24.64 8.48
N GLN A 144 -14.60 25.07 7.21
CA GLN A 144 -14.23 24.19 6.09
C GLN A 144 -12.79 23.69 6.24
N LYS A 145 -11.85 24.59 6.57
CA LYS A 145 -10.45 24.21 6.81
C LYS A 145 -10.34 23.16 7.91
N ALA A 146 -10.95 23.42 9.08
CA ALA A 146 -10.93 22.49 10.20
C ALA A 146 -11.58 21.12 9.86
N MET A 147 -12.65 21.15 9.06
CA MET A 147 -13.30 19.93 8.58
C MET A 147 -12.38 19.11 7.63
N ILE A 148 -11.73 19.78 6.69
CA ILE A 148 -10.77 19.12 5.77
C ILE A 148 -9.62 18.52 6.55
N GLU A 149 -9.01 19.25 7.48
CA GLU A 149 -7.94 18.77 8.37
C GLU A 149 -8.40 17.51 9.13
N SER A 150 -9.60 17.54 9.72
CA SER A 150 -10.15 16.38 10.43
C SER A 150 -10.38 15.15 9.55
N VAL A 151 -10.84 15.34 8.31
CA VAL A 151 -11.05 14.25 7.35
C VAL A 151 -9.72 13.66 6.91
N VAL A 152 -8.72 14.50 6.64
CA VAL A 152 -7.37 14.05 6.24
C VAL A 152 -6.70 13.31 7.40
N ASP A 153 -6.84 13.79 8.64
CA ASP A 153 -6.29 13.13 9.83
C ASP A 153 -6.98 11.80 10.17
N ALA A 154 -8.27 11.67 9.84
CA ALA A 154 -9.02 10.43 10.06
C ALA A 154 -8.77 9.37 8.98
N ALA A 155 -8.10 9.71 7.87
CA ALA A 155 -7.81 8.76 6.80
C ALA A 155 -6.85 7.66 7.28
N PRO A 156 -7.16 6.35 7.04
CA PRO A 156 -6.33 5.24 7.49
C PRO A 156 -5.13 4.98 6.55
N VAL A 157 -4.64 6.02 5.92
CA VAL A 157 -3.49 6.02 5.00
C VAL A 157 -2.60 7.22 5.31
N ALA A 158 -1.30 7.06 5.15
CA ALA A 158 -0.38 8.18 5.34
C ALA A 158 -0.47 9.14 4.14
N ILE A 159 -0.73 10.41 4.43
CA ILE A 159 -0.88 11.48 3.45
C ILE A 159 0.18 12.55 3.75
N VAL A 160 0.90 12.94 2.71
CA VAL A 160 1.90 14.01 2.80
C VAL A 160 1.85 14.87 1.54
N MET A 161 2.00 16.17 1.69
CA MET A 161 2.14 17.11 0.60
C MET A 161 3.55 17.71 0.63
N LEU A 162 4.22 17.71 -0.51
CA LEU A 162 5.59 18.13 -0.69
C LEU A 162 5.65 19.33 -1.61
N ASP A 163 6.54 20.29 -1.29
CA ASP A 163 6.83 21.43 -2.16
C ASP A 163 7.75 21.03 -3.34
N GLU A 164 8.07 21.97 -4.21
CA GLU A 164 8.97 21.77 -5.36
C GLU A 164 10.39 21.32 -4.97
N ARG A 165 10.78 21.47 -3.71
CA ARG A 165 12.05 21.03 -3.13
C ARG A 165 11.91 19.74 -2.31
N GLU A 166 10.80 19.04 -2.49
CA GLU A 166 10.48 17.78 -1.80
C GLU A 166 10.40 17.93 -0.26
N ARG A 167 10.13 19.13 0.26
CA ARG A 167 9.96 19.36 1.69
C ARG A 167 8.50 19.21 2.06
N VAL A 168 8.26 18.62 3.23
CA VAL A 168 6.92 18.42 3.77
C VAL A 168 6.26 19.77 4.09
N VAL A 169 5.12 20.03 3.46
CA VAL A 169 4.26 21.21 3.68
C VAL A 169 3.05 20.84 4.53
N LEU A 170 2.49 19.65 4.30
CA LEU A 170 1.35 19.13 5.04
C LEU A 170 1.52 17.63 5.24
N ASP A 171 1.15 17.15 6.41
CA ASP A 171 1.12 15.73 6.76
C ASP A 171 -0.08 15.41 7.65
N ASN A 172 -0.53 14.15 7.64
CA ASN A 172 -1.60 13.67 8.52
C ASN A 172 -1.05 12.81 9.67
N GLN A 173 -1.95 12.42 10.60
CA GLN A 173 -1.57 11.62 11.77
C GLN A 173 -0.96 10.27 11.39
N GLU A 174 -1.45 9.59 10.35
CA GLU A 174 -0.89 8.30 9.91
C GLU A 174 0.52 8.46 9.35
N TYR A 175 0.80 9.57 8.66
CA TYR A 175 2.16 9.88 8.20
C TYR A 175 3.13 10.08 9.37
N LYS A 176 2.71 10.82 10.42
CA LYS A 176 3.50 11.01 11.66
C LYS A 176 3.79 9.70 12.37
N LYS A 177 2.82 8.78 12.43
CA LYS A 177 3.04 7.43 12.96
C LYS A 177 4.08 6.69 12.14
N LEU A 178 3.98 6.77 10.81
CA LEU A 178 4.91 6.12 9.89
C LEU A 178 6.36 6.64 10.07
N ILE A 179 6.56 7.95 10.29
CA ILE A 179 7.87 8.52 10.68
C ILE A 179 8.40 7.83 11.94
N GLY A 180 7.58 7.73 12.98
CA GLY A 180 7.96 7.07 14.23
C GLY A 180 8.37 5.60 14.05
N GLU A 181 7.68 4.88 13.19
CA GLU A 181 7.92 3.46 12.93
C GLU A 181 9.17 3.20 12.06
N LEU A 182 9.40 4.04 11.05
CA LEU A 182 10.55 3.91 10.16
C LEU A 182 11.82 4.54 10.74
N GLY A 183 11.68 5.46 11.69
CA GLY A 183 12.79 6.20 12.31
C GLY A 183 13.51 7.16 11.36
N GLN A 184 12.88 7.50 10.24
CA GLN A 184 13.35 8.43 9.21
C GLN A 184 12.16 8.97 8.41
N GLU A 185 12.40 10.04 7.63
CA GLU A 185 11.38 10.65 6.78
C GLU A 185 10.92 9.68 5.67
N PRO A 186 9.64 9.23 5.70
CA PRO A 186 9.14 8.24 4.73
C PRO A 186 9.18 8.76 3.29
N ALA A 187 8.77 10.03 3.08
CA ALA A 187 8.73 10.61 1.74
C ALA A 187 10.11 10.59 1.07
N ALA A 188 11.15 11.05 1.75
CA ALA A 188 12.50 11.07 1.20
C ALA A 188 13.00 9.67 0.82
N THR A 189 12.66 8.67 1.65
CA THR A 189 13.05 7.28 1.41
C THR A 189 12.31 6.65 0.24
N LEU A 190 10.98 6.90 0.16
CA LEU A 190 10.12 6.30 -0.85
C LEU A 190 10.24 7.01 -2.20
N LEU A 191 10.47 8.34 -2.21
CA LEU A 191 10.68 9.10 -3.45
C LEU A 191 11.89 8.61 -4.22
N GLY A 192 13.01 8.30 -3.57
CA GLY A 192 14.17 7.74 -4.24
C GLY A 192 13.86 6.44 -4.99
N ALA A 193 13.05 5.57 -4.39
CA ALA A 193 12.59 4.34 -5.03
C ALA A 193 11.57 4.60 -6.14
N LEU A 194 10.66 5.58 -5.95
CA LEU A 194 9.69 5.99 -6.97
C LEU A 194 10.36 6.63 -8.17
N HIS A 195 11.37 7.49 -7.97
CA HIS A 195 12.18 8.06 -9.06
C HIS A 195 12.90 6.98 -9.87
N ALA A 196 13.43 5.95 -9.19
CA ALA A 196 14.07 4.82 -9.87
C ALA A 196 13.08 3.94 -10.65
N ASP A 197 11.85 3.77 -10.17
CA ASP A 197 10.79 2.96 -10.81
C ASP A 197 10.13 3.70 -11.97
N LEU A 198 9.79 4.97 -11.78
CA LEU A 198 9.06 5.79 -12.75
C LEU A 198 9.97 6.45 -13.79
N GLY A 199 11.22 6.75 -13.43
CA GLY A 199 12.18 7.39 -14.33
C GLY A 199 11.64 8.68 -14.97
N GLU A 200 11.64 8.73 -16.30
CA GLU A 200 11.12 9.90 -17.05
C GLU A 200 9.61 10.14 -16.85
N GLU A 201 8.82 9.11 -16.52
CA GLU A 201 7.38 9.25 -16.27
C GLU A 201 7.09 10.17 -15.07
N PHE A 202 7.97 10.18 -14.05
CA PHE A 202 7.85 11.08 -12.90
C PHE A 202 8.02 12.54 -13.30
N GLU A 203 9.06 12.86 -14.08
CA GLU A 203 9.31 14.23 -14.56
C GLU A 203 8.25 14.70 -15.55
N GLN A 204 7.79 13.83 -16.45
CA GLN A 204 6.68 14.15 -17.34
C GLN A 204 5.38 14.39 -16.56
N GLY A 205 5.12 13.57 -15.52
CA GLY A 205 4.00 13.75 -14.62
C GLY A 205 4.03 15.13 -13.94
N ARG A 206 5.18 15.55 -13.46
CA ARG A 206 5.41 16.88 -12.89
C ARG A 206 5.07 18.00 -13.86
N LEU A 207 5.52 17.90 -15.12
CA LEU A 207 5.28 18.93 -16.14
C LEU A 207 3.83 18.98 -16.63
N THR A 208 3.14 17.83 -16.67
CA THR A 208 1.79 17.70 -17.23
C THR A 208 0.68 17.68 -16.17
N GLY A 209 1.01 17.69 -14.90
CA GLY A 209 0.06 17.49 -13.80
C GLY A 209 -0.46 16.06 -13.68
N ARG A 210 0.13 15.09 -14.39
CA ARG A 210 -0.35 13.71 -14.43
C ARG A 210 0.20 12.91 -13.26
N GLY A 211 -0.68 12.46 -12.37
CA GLY A 211 -0.32 11.63 -11.22
C GLY A 211 0.00 10.18 -11.59
N PHE A 212 0.49 9.42 -10.60
CA PHE A 212 0.69 7.98 -10.66
C PHE A 212 -0.08 7.28 -9.54
N THR A 213 -0.43 6.00 -9.73
CA THR A 213 -1.24 5.27 -8.74
C THR A 213 -0.66 3.88 -8.47
N GLY A 214 -0.74 3.45 -7.21
CA GLY A 214 -0.50 2.07 -6.81
C GLY A 214 0.92 1.55 -7.06
N ARG A 215 1.94 2.42 -7.12
CA ARG A 215 3.33 1.98 -7.27
C ARG A 215 3.81 1.31 -6.00
N GLU A 216 4.25 0.06 -6.12
CA GLU A 216 4.67 -0.75 -4.99
C GLU A 216 6.15 -0.56 -4.71
N VAL A 217 6.46 -0.06 -3.53
CA VAL A 217 7.84 0.16 -3.07
C VAL A 217 8.16 -0.79 -1.94
N ARG A 218 9.26 -1.53 -2.07
CA ARG A 218 9.81 -2.37 -1.02
C ARG A 218 10.85 -1.59 -0.22
N HIS A 219 10.64 -1.45 1.07
CA HIS A 219 11.58 -0.83 1.99
C HIS A 219 12.12 -1.85 3.00
N VAL A 220 13.45 -1.83 3.22
CA VAL A 220 14.11 -2.66 4.24
C VAL A 220 14.74 -1.73 5.26
N GLY A 221 14.07 -1.55 6.38
CA GLY A 221 14.54 -0.70 7.49
C GLY A 221 15.62 -1.37 8.35
N ARG A 222 15.98 -0.71 9.45
CA ARG A 222 16.98 -1.20 10.44
C ARG A 222 16.65 -2.56 11.05
N SER A 223 15.37 -2.91 11.12
CA SER A 223 14.89 -4.20 11.64
C SER A 223 15.14 -5.38 10.70
N ARG A 224 15.71 -5.17 9.52
CA ARG A 224 15.87 -6.16 8.43
C ARG A 224 14.56 -6.80 7.94
N LYS A 225 13.40 -6.44 8.49
CA LYS A 225 12.09 -6.88 8.00
C LYS A 225 11.69 -6.00 6.83
N ALA A 226 11.39 -6.60 5.68
CA ALA A 226 10.91 -5.87 4.53
C ALA A 226 9.48 -5.40 4.75
N ARG A 227 9.19 -4.13 4.48
CA ARG A 227 7.83 -3.57 4.41
C ARG A 227 7.51 -3.20 2.97
N TRP A 228 6.24 -3.29 2.63
CA TRP A 228 5.74 -2.96 1.31
C TRP A 228 4.77 -1.79 1.39
N PHE A 229 4.99 -0.81 0.56
CA PHE A 229 4.15 0.39 0.48
C PHE A 229 3.58 0.53 -0.93
N ALA A 230 2.28 0.79 -1.03
CA ALA A 230 1.66 1.26 -2.25
C ALA A 230 1.61 2.79 -2.21
N CYS A 231 2.28 3.42 -3.16
CA CYS A 231 2.41 4.87 -3.27
C CYS A 231 1.59 5.38 -4.45
N SER A 232 0.80 6.44 -4.22
CA SER A 232 0.08 7.15 -5.27
C SER A 232 0.39 8.64 -5.14
N GLY A 233 0.72 9.30 -6.23
CA GLY A 233 1.06 10.72 -6.27
C GLY A 233 0.16 11.50 -7.20
N SER A 234 -0.18 12.72 -6.81
CA SER A 234 -0.94 13.67 -7.64
C SER A 234 -0.31 15.06 -7.54
N TRP A 235 -0.12 15.70 -8.68
CA TRP A 235 0.40 17.06 -8.73
C TRP A 235 -0.74 18.05 -8.56
N ILE A 236 -0.56 19.04 -7.67
CA ILE A 236 -1.54 20.09 -7.35
C ILE A 236 -0.88 21.43 -7.60
N GLU A 237 -1.56 22.33 -8.30
CA GLU A 237 -1.14 23.73 -8.47
C GLU A 237 -1.97 24.63 -7.55
N GLU A 238 -1.33 25.51 -6.83
CA GLU A 238 -1.94 26.54 -6.02
C GLU A 238 -1.51 27.91 -6.54
N GLN A 239 -2.46 28.84 -6.61
CA GLN A 239 -2.17 30.24 -6.89
C GLN A 239 -1.87 30.95 -5.57
N ASP A 240 -0.74 31.68 -5.54
CA ASP A 240 -0.39 32.52 -4.40
C ASP A 240 -1.48 33.60 -4.21
N GLY A 241 -2.09 33.63 -3.04
CA GLY A 241 -3.09 34.62 -2.63
C GLY A 241 -2.51 35.86 -1.95
N SER A 242 -1.16 36.03 -1.97
CA SER A 242 -0.52 37.23 -1.38
C SER A 242 -0.87 38.50 -2.16
N ALA A 243 -0.74 39.67 -1.51
CA ALA A 243 -1.00 40.94 -2.16
C ALA A 243 -0.05 41.20 -3.34
N ASP A 244 1.17 40.66 -3.28
CA ASP A 244 2.18 40.80 -4.35
C ASP A 244 1.78 40.00 -5.61
N ALA A 245 1.08 38.87 -5.43
CA ALA A 245 0.60 38.03 -6.52
C ALA A 245 -0.75 38.51 -7.12
N PHE A 246 -1.33 39.62 -6.63
CA PHE A 246 -2.63 40.13 -7.10
C PHE A 246 -2.64 40.49 -8.57
N TYR A 247 -1.55 41.05 -9.08
CA TYR A 247 -1.42 41.44 -10.50
C TYR A 247 -0.60 40.47 -11.33
N GLU A 248 0.34 39.73 -10.71
CA GLU A 248 1.17 38.71 -11.34
C GLU A 248 0.97 37.40 -10.59
N PRO A 249 0.08 36.51 -11.07
CA PRO A 249 -0.22 35.28 -10.37
C PRO A 249 1.00 34.37 -10.31
N VAL A 250 1.50 34.14 -9.12
CA VAL A 250 2.56 33.15 -8.83
C VAL A 250 1.87 31.81 -8.58
N ARG A 251 2.32 30.76 -9.25
CA ARG A 251 1.83 29.39 -9.07
C ARG A 251 2.87 28.57 -8.34
N HIS A 252 2.42 27.85 -7.34
CA HIS A 252 3.22 26.87 -6.62
C HIS A 252 2.73 25.47 -6.98
N GLN A 253 3.67 24.56 -7.21
CA GLN A 253 3.36 23.18 -7.51
C GLN A 253 3.69 22.30 -6.30
N TYR A 254 2.77 21.43 -5.94
CA TYR A 254 2.90 20.49 -4.84
C TYR A 254 2.69 19.06 -5.32
N LEU A 255 3.39 18.11 -4.72
CA LEU A 255 3.14 16.68 -4.87
C LEU A 255 2.36 16.19 -3.64
N LEU A 256 1.10 15.83 -3.84
CA LEU A 256 0.35 15.07 -2.85
C LEU A 256 0.69 13.59 -2.99
N LEU A 257 1.29 13.01 -1.96
CA LEU A 257 1.67 11.60 -1.91
C LEU A 257 0.82 10.87 -0.87
N VAL A 258 0.15 9.80 -1.30
CA VAL A 258 -0.60 8.88 -0.46
C VAL A 258 0.19 7.58 -0.36
N ILE A 259 0.49 7.15 0.86
CA ILE A 259 1.30 5.98 1.17
C ILE A 259 0.46 5.01 1.99
N GLN A 260 0.26 3.82 1.48
CA GLN A 260 -0.46 2.75 2.16
C GLN A 260 0.49 1.59 2.47
N ASP A 261 0.54 1.16 3.72
CA ASP A 261 1.26 -0.06 4.08
C ASP A 261 0.46 -1.28 3.62
N ILE A 262 1.03 -2.02 2.67
CA ILE A 262 0.45 -3.24 2.11
C ILE A 262 1.20 -4.50 2.55
N THR A 263 2.04 -4.39 3.59
CA THR A 263 2.88 -5.52 4.06
C THR A 263 2.03 -6.72 4.46
N ALA A 264 0.98 -6.51 5.25
CA ALA A 264 0.07 -7.57 5.65
C ALA A 264 -0.65 -8.22 4.46
N LEU A 265 -1.07 -7.41 3.48
CA LEU A 265 -1.69 -7.90 2.24
C LEU A 265 -0.70 -8.77 1.44
N LYS A 266 0.54 -8.34 1.30
CA LYS A 266 1.59 -9.13 0.62
C LYS A 266 1.91 -10.42 1.36
N GLU A 267 2.03 -10.39 2.68
CA GLU A 267 2.23 -11.58 3.51
C GLU A 267 1.06 -12.56 3.36
N GLN A 268 -0.17 -12.07 3.32
CA GLN A 268 -1.37 -12.90 3.10
C GLN A 268 -1.42 -13.51 1.71
N GLN A 269 -1.14 -12.74 0.66
CA GLN A 269 -1.07 -13.25 -0.71
C GLN A 269 -0.02 -14.36 -0.84
N GLU A 270 1.14 -14.17 -0.24
CA GLU A 270 2.21 -15.16 -0.22
C GLU A 270 1.80 -16.43 0.53
N ALA A 271 1.14 -16.30 1.69
CA ALA A 271 0.63 -17.44 2.44
C ALA A 271 -0.42 -18.24 1.65
N ILE A 272 -1.34 -17.57 0.96
CA ILE A 272 -2.33 -18.21 0.10
C ILE A 272 -1.61 -18.99 -1.04
N ARG A 273 -0.61 -18.39 -1.68
CA ARG A 273 0.17 -19.01 -2.75
C ARG A 273 0.87 -20.28 -2.27
N VAL A 274 1.55 -20.21 -1.12
CA VAL A 274 2.23 -21.36 -0.53
C VAL A 274 1.25 -22.46 -0.13
N ASN A 275 0.09 -22.11 0.43
CA ASN A 275 -0.95 -23.08 0.79
C ASN A 275 -1.57 -23.74 -0.44
N ALA A 276 -1.81 -23.00 -1.51
CA ALA A 276 -2.30 -23.55 -2.78
C ALA A 276 -1.29 -24.55 -3.37
N LEU A 277 0.00 -24.19 -3.38
CA LEU A 277 1.05 -25.11 -3.82
C LEU A 277 1.09 -26.38 -2.95
N ARG A 278 1.00 -26.24 -1.64
CA ARG A 278 0.96 -27.39 -0.70
C ARG A 278 -0.20 -28.33 -1.02
N ALA A 279 -1.40 -27.79 -1.27
CA ALA A 279 -2.58 -28.59 -1.58
C ALA A 279 -2.41 -29.39 -2.89
N VAL A 280 -1.88 -28.75 -3.94
CA VAL A 280 -1.60 -29.41 -5.21
C VAL A 280 -0.56 -30.52 -5.06
N LEU A 281 0.53 -30.25 -4.34
CA LEU A 281 1.58 -31.25 -4.12
C LEU A 281 1.08 -32.43 -3.26
N ALA A 282 0.27 -32.21 -2.24
CA ALA A 282 -0.31 -33.25 -1.41
C ALA A 282 -1.25 -34.16 -2.21
N GLU A 283 -2.05 -33.61 -3.14
CA GLU A 283 -2.90 -34.43 -4.01
C GLU A 283 -2.06 -35.28 -4.98
N GLN A 284 -0.97 -34.72 -5.55
CA GLN A 284 -0.05 -35.49 -6.38
C GLN A 284 0.63 -36.62 -5.61
N GLU A 285 1.05 -36.38 -4.37
CA GLU A 285 1.61 -37.43 -3.50
C GLU A 285 0.60 -38.54 -3.27
N ARG A 286 -0.66 -38.20 -2.99
CA ARG A 286 -1.72 -39.19 -2.79
C ARG A 286 -1.94 -40.06 -4.03
N ILE A 287 -1.98 -39.43 -5.22
CA ILE A 287 -2.10 -40.16 -6.50
C ILE A 287 -0.87 -41.04 -6.71
N GLN A 288 0.32 -40.52 -6.44
CA GLN A 288 1.56 -41.27 -6.60
C GLN A 288 1.62 -42.47 -5.64
N ALA A 289 1.28 -42.32 -4.37
CA ALA A 289 1.23 -43.40 -3.40
C ALA A 289 0.23 -44.50 -3.79
N LEU A 290 -0.96 -44.13 -4.31
CA LEU A 290 -1.93 -45.07 -4.84
C LEU A 290 -1.35 -45.86 -6.02
N ARG A 291 -0.67 -45.20 -6.96
CA ARG A 291 0.00 -45.83 -8.09
C ARG A 291 1.06 -46.81 -7.65
N GLU A 292 1.93 -46.40 -6.75
CA GLU A 292 3.01 -47.24 -6.21
C GLU A 292 2.46 -48.50 -5.53
N THR A 293 1.42 -48.35 -4.73
CA THR A 293 0.74 -49.48 -4.06
C THR A 293 0.14 -50.45 -5.06
N LEU A 294 -0.58 -49.94 -6.07
CA LEU A 294 -1.20 -50.74 -7.11
C LEU A 294 -0.15 -51.46 -8.00
N PHE A 295 0.90 -50.75 -8.42
CA PHE A 295 1.99 -51.38 -9.18
C PHE A 295 2.71 -52.45 -8.37
N GLY A 296 3.01 -52.19 -7.10
CA GLY A 296 3.61 -53.18 -6.20
C GLY A 296 2.75 -54.43 -6.05
N ALA A 297 1.43 -54.28 -5.86
CA ALA A 297 0.50 -55.39 -5.77
C ALA A 297 0.43 -56.20 -7.07
N ILE A 298 0.33 -55.52 -8.23
CA ILE A 298 0.32 -56.16 -9.55
C ILE A 298 1.62 -56.94 -9.77
N TYR A 299 2.76 -56.35 -9.45
CA TYR A 299 4.07 -57.00 -9.61
C TYR A 299 4.20 -58.25 -8.73
N GLN A 300 3.76 -58.18 -7.47
CA GLN A 300 3.77 -59.35 -6.57
C GLN A 300 2.83 -60.46 -7.02
N LEU A 301 1.70 -60.14 -7.63
CA LEU A 301 0.75 -61.12 -8.19
C LEU A 301 1.25 -61.74 -9.51
N GLN A 302 2.06 -61.07 -10.32
CA GLN A 302 2.59 -61.62 -11.57
C GLN A 302 3.45 -62.84 -11.37
N ALA A 303 4.28 -62.94 -10.33
CA ALA A 303 5.17 -64.07 -10.07
C ALA A 303 4.41 -65.39 -9.90
N PRO A 304 3.38 -65.52 -9.02
CA PRO A 304 2.59 -66.72 -8.86
C PRO A 304 1.79 -67.08 -10.15
N PHE A 305 1.26 -66.08 -10.87
CA PHE A 305 0.59 -66.31 -12.15
C PHE A 305 1.54 -66.87 -13.23
N ASN A 306 2.77 -66.37 -13.27
CA ASN A 306 3.78 -66.90 -14.18
C ASN A 306 4.15 -68.36 -13.84
N MET A 307 4.22 -68.71 -12.52
CA MET A 307 4.47 -70.12 -12.12
C MET A 307 3.26 -71.01 -12.50
N LEU A 308 2.01 -70.54 -12.27
CA LEU A 308 0.84 -71.30 -12.67
C LEU A 308 0.80 -71.49 -14.20
N ALA A 309 1.14 -70.47 -15.01
CA ALA A 309 1.21 -70.58 -16.45
C ALA A 309 2.29 -71.58 -16.93
N ALA A 310 3.42 -71.62 -16.21
CA ALA A 310 4.46 -72.64 -16.48
C ALA A 310 3.95 -74.06 -16.11
N ALA A 311 3.24 -74.24 -15.01
CA ALA A 311 2.67 -75.53 -14.61
C ALA A 311 1.60 -76.03 -15.57
N VAL A 312 0.69 -75.11 -16.06
CA VAL A 312 -0.31 -75.48 -17.06
C VAL A 312 0.38 -75.97 -18.37
N ARG A 313 1.40 -75.26 -18.83
CA ARG A 313 2.17 -75.63 -20.03
C ARG A 313 2.91 -76.99 -19.88
N MET A 314 3.32 -77.33 -18.63
CA MET A 314 3.92 -78.66 -18.37
C MET A 314 2.91 -79.78 -18.42
N LEU A 315 1.67 -79.54 -17.88
CA LEU A 315 0.57 -80.50 -17.89
C LEU A 315 0.08 -80.76 -19.36
N GLU A 316 -0.01 -79.75 -20.18
CA GLU A 316 -0.41 -79.83 -21.58
C GLU A 316 0.63 -80.64 -22.43
N ARG A 317 1.87 -80.73 -22.03
CA ARG A 317 2.89 -81.51 -22.75
C ARG A 317 3.01 -82.94 -22.31
N GLN A 318 2.35 -83.38 -21.26
CA GLN A 318 2.29 -84.81 -20.89
C GLN A 318 0.98 -85.44 -21.37
N PRO A 319 1.00 -86.54 -22.11
CA PRO A 319 -0.22 -87.25 -22.46
C PRO A 319 -0.81 -87.95 -21.22
N GLY A 320 -1.78 -87.28 -20.58
CA GLY A 320 -2.43 -87.73 -19.35
C GLY A 320 -3.92 -88.03 -19.68
N GLY A 321 -4.52 -88.97 -18.95
CA GLY A 321 -5.89 -89.29 -19.11
C GLY A 321 -6.89 -88.20 -18.78
N SER A 322 -8.18 -88.35 -18.99
CA SER A 322 -9.25 -87.34 -18.92
C SER A 322 -9.30 -86.48 -17.69
N VAL A 323 -8.69 -86.86 -16.58
CA VAL A 323 -8.58 -86.06 -15.30
C VAL A 323 -7.49 -84.97 -15.45
N ALA A 324 -6.38 -85.27 -16.15
CA ALA A 324 -5.31 -84.32 -16.37
C ALA A 324 -5.75 -83.20 -17.33
N ASP A 325 -6.50 -83.54 -18.36
CA ASP A 325 -7.06 -82.61 -19.34
C ASP A 325 -8.11 -81.69 -18.72
N SER A 326 -8.98 -82.21 -17.83
CA SER A 326 -9.95 -81.41 -17.10
C SER A 326 -9.30 -80.45 -16.12
N LEU A 327 -8.21 -80.88 -15.43
CA LEU A 327 -7.46 -80.05 -14.49
C LEU A 327 -6.69 -78.93 -15.23
N SER A 328 -6.07 -79.28 -16.38
CA SER A 328 -5.37 -78.28 -17.23
C SER A 328 -6.31 -77.22 -17.73
N ALA A 329 -7.54 -77.64 -18.22
CA ALA A 329 -8.55 -76.68 -18.69
C ALA A 329 -9.04 -75.77 -17.56
N SER A 330 -9.26 -76.28 -16.34
CA SER A 330 -9.69 -75.48 -15.19
C SER A 330 -8.61 -74.49 -14.74
N LEU A 331 -7.34 -74.90 -14.77
CA LEU A 331 -6.22 -74.04 -14.41
C LEU A 331 -6.00 -72.98 -15.49
N ALA A 332 -6.15 -73.29 -16.77
CA ALA A 332 -6.08 -72.31 -17.85
C ALA A 332 -7.17 -71.26 -17.75
N GLU A 333 -8.43 -71.67 -17.46
CA GLU A 333 -9.54 -70.73 -17.21
C GLU A 333 -9.28 -69.82 -15.99
N ALA A 334 -8.72 -70.38 -14.90
CA ALA A 334 -8.36 -69.58 -13.72
C ALA A 334 -7.25 -68.58 -14.02
N LEU A 335 -6.30 -68.96 -14.87
CA LEU A 335 -5.19 -68.10 -15.29
C LEU A 335 -5.65 -66.95 -16.20
N ASP A 336 -6.57 -67.22 -17.12
CA ASP A 336 -7.18 -66.21 -18.00
C ASP A 336 -8.01 -65.21 -17.19
N LYS A 337 -8.82 -65.69 -16.20
CA LYS A 337 -9.57 -64.82 -15.29
C LYS A 337 -8.63 -63.98 -14.44
N GLY A 338 -7.53 -64.56 -13.95
CA GLY A 338 -6.53 -63.85 -13.16
C GLY A 338 -5.82 -62.75 -13.93
N ASN A 339 -5.41 -63.04 -15.19
CA ASN A 339 -4.79 -62.06 -16.10
C ASN A 339 -5.76 -60.93 -16.43
N ALA A 340 -7.04 -61.24 -16.71
CA ALA A 340 -8.06 -60.25 -16.97
C ALA A 340 -8.29 -59.31 -15.74
N THR A 341 -8.21 -59.91 -14.53
CA THR A 341 -8.28 -59.10 -13.29
C THR A 341 -7.07 -58.17 -13.11
N LEU A 342 -5.87 -58.69 -13.40
CA LEU A 342 -4.67 -57.87 -13.38
C LEU A 342 -4.69 -56.73 -14.41
N ASP A 343 -5.21 -56.99 -15.60
CA ASP A 343 -5.36 -55.95 -16.64
C ASP A 343 -6.43 -54.91 -16.22
N THR A 344 -7.51 -55.36 -15.56
CA THR A 344 -8.49 -54.43 -14.96
C THR A 344 -7.87 -53.58 -13.88
N LEU A 345 -7.06 -54.14 -12.98
CA LEU A 345 -6.32 -53.37 -11.96
C LEU A 345 -5.35 -52.38 -12.59
N ARG A 346 -4.65 -52.77 -13.66
CA ARG A 346 -3.78 -51.85 -14.42
C ARG A 346 -4.57 -50.68 -15.02
N ALA A 347 -5.76 -50.94 -15.54
CA ALA A 347 -6.63 -49.89 -16.09
C ALA A 347 -7.20 -48.97 -15.03
N CYS A 348 -7.31 -49.41 -13.76
CA CYS A 348 -7.73 -48.60 -12.63
C CYS A 348 -6.64 -47.67 -12.09
N ILE A 349 -5.37 -47.83 -12.53
CA ILE A 349 -4.30 -46.93 -12.13
C ILE A 349 -4.59 -45.55 -12.71
N PRO A 350 -4.67 -44.49 -11.86
CA PRO A 350 -4.92 -43.14 -12.37
C PRO A 350 -3.88 -42.77 -13.45
N SER A 351 -4.35 -42.41 -14.63
CA SER A 351 -3.48 -41.86 -15.67
C SER A 351 -2.83 -40.57 -15.14
N GLN A 352 -1.60 -40.31 -15.54
CA GLN A 352 -1.00 -38.99 -15.27
C GLN A 352 -1.89 -37.97 -15.98
N SER A 353 -2.35 -36.93 -15.21
CA SER A 353 -3.11 -35.85 -15.79
C SER A 353 -2.34 -35.25 -16.97
N ASP A 354 -3.01 -35.02 -18.08
CA ASP A 354 -2.46 -34.29 -19.23
C ASP A 354 -2.35 -32.80 -18.86
N GLU A 355 -1.35 -32.48 -18.06
CA GLU A 355 -1.02 -31.10 -17.74
C GLU A 355 -0.40 -30.43 -18.98
N ASN A 356 -0.91 -29.26 -19.34
CA ASN A 356 -0.38 -28.49 -20.46
C ASN A 356 1.05 -28.03 -20.21
N ILE A 357 1.87 -28.04 -21.25
CA ILE A 357 3.19 -27.43 -21.22
C ILE A 357 3.01 -25.92 -21.24
N THR A 358 3.59 -25.23 -20.24
CA THR A 358 3.54 -23.76 -20.08
C THR A 358 4.93 -23.22 -19.76
N PRO A 359 5.19 -21.92 -20.00
CA PRO A 359 6.42 -21.29 -19.53
C PRO A 359 6.48 -21.29 -18.00
N VAL A 360 7.56 -21.83 -17.43
CA VAL A 360 7.76 -21.99 -15.98
C VAL A 360 8.97 -21.19 -15.53
N ASP A 361 8.79 -20.37 -14.48
CA ASP A 361 9.88 -19.72 -13.76
C ASP A 361 10.40 -20.68 -12.66
N LEU A 362 11.55 -21.30 -12.94
CA LEU A 362 12.17 -22.26 -12.03
C LEU A 362 12.66 -21.60 -10.73
N ASN A 363 13.15 -20.35 -10.78
CA ASN A 363 13.60 -19.65 -9.59
C ASN A 363 12.44 -19.34 -8.63
N ALA A 364 11.30 -18.89 -9.16
CA ALA A 364 10.10 -18.69 -8.38
C ALA A 364 9.59 -19.99 -7.76
N MET A 365 9.55 -21.08 -8.56
CA MET A 365 9.15 -22.41 -8.10
C MET A 365 10.05 -22.94 -6.97
N LEU A 366 11.36 -22.91 -7.15
CA LEU A 366 12.33 -23.38 -6.14
C LEU A 366 12.22 -22.56 -4.85
N LYS A 367 12.03 -21.25 -4.97
CA LYS A 367 11.83 -20.38 -3.82
C LYS A 367 10.55 -20.72 -3.05
N ASP A 368 9.45 -21.01 -3.75
CA ASP A 368 8.20 -21.42 -3.14
C ASP A 368 8.33 -22.79 -2.44
N LEU A 369 9.06 -23.73 -3.05
CA LEU A 369 9.35 -25.03 -2.42
C LEU A 369 10.26 -24.89 -1.17
N LEU A 370 11.30 -24.06 -1.22
CA LEU A 370 12.13 -23.79 -0.04
C LEU A 370 11.30 -23.17 1.10
N ARG A 371 10.34 -22.29 0.78
CA ARG A 371 9.42 -21.73 1.77
C ARG A 371 8.49 -22.80 2.35
N LEU A 372 8.02 -23.73 1.51
CA LEU A 372 7.20 -24.85 1.96
C LEU A 372 7.93 -25.70 3.01
N PHE A 373 9.25 -25.91 2.84
CA PHE A 373 10.08 -26.67 3.75
C PHE A 373 10.64 -25.87 4.93
N THR A 374 10.46 -24.55 4.97
CA THR A 374 11.02 -23.69 6.04
C THR A 374 10.72 -24.19 7.45
N PRO A 375 9.50 -24.66 7.81
CA PRO A 375 9.24 -25.18 9.15
C PRO A 375 10.09 -26.40 9.50
N ARG A 376 10.30 -27.32 8.53
CA ARG A 376 11.12 -28.54 8.72
C ARG A 376 12.61 -28.19 8.78
N LEU A 377 13.07 -27.29 7.90
CA LEU A 377 14.45 -26.81 7.88
C LEU A 377 14.84 -26.14 9.20
N LEU A 378 13.94 -25.32 9.79
CA LEU A 378 14.16 -24.69 11.10
C LEU A 378 14.15 -25.72 12.23
N ALA A 379 13.22 -26.68 12.23
CA ALA A 379 13.15 -27.72 13.23
C ALA A 379 14.40 -28.61 13.24
N ASP A 380 14.92 -28.91 12.07
CA ASP A 380 16.14 -29.73 11.89
C ASP A 380 17.43 -28.90 12.00
N GLY A 381 17.35 -27.56 12.17
CA GLY A 381 18.52 -26.66 12.27
C GLY A 381 19.34 -26.61 10.99
N ILE A 382 18.72 -26.76 9.82
CA ILE A 382 19.39 -26.75 8.52
C ILE A 382 19.54 -25.33 8.00
N THR A 383 20.78 -24.93 7.69
CA THR A 383 21.08 -23.66 7.04
C THR A 383 20.93 -23.79 5.53
N VAL A 384 20.14 -22.90 4.92
CA VAL A 384 19.91 -22.90 3.46
C VAL A 384 20.71 -21.78 2.80
N GLU A 385 21.54 -22.15 1.82
CA GLU A 385 22.23 -21.21 0.94
C GLU A 385 21.51 -21.19 -0.42
N TRP A 386 20.85 -20.08 -0.75
CA TRP A 386 20.14 -19.89 -2.02
C TRP A 386 20.91 -18.95 -2.94
N GLN A 387 21.37 -19.46 -4.08
CA GLN A 387 22.18 -18.74 -5.08
C GLN A 387 21.49 -18.77 -6.46
N PRO A 388 20.47 -17.93 -6.71
CA PRO A 388 19.81 -17.86 -8.01
C PRO A 388 20.64 -17.08 -9.02
N ALA A 389 20.72 -17.57 -10.25
CA ALA A 389 21.12 -16.82 -11.44
C ALA A 389 19.89 -16.33 -12.20
N GLY A 390 20.05 -15.39 -13.13
CA GLY A 390 18.99 -15.02 -14.08
C GLY A 390 18.72 -16.18 -15.01
N LEU A 391 17.53 -16.81 -14.92
CA LEU A 391 17.10 -17.91 -15.77
C LEU A 391 16.05 -17.45 -16.80
N PRO A 392 16.08 -17.96 -18.04
CA PRO A 392 14.93 -17.88 -18.95
C PRO A 392 13.79 -18.75 -18.43
N LEU A 393 12.57 -18.49 -18.90
CA LEU A 393 11.44 -19.38 -18.66
C LEU A 393 11.67 -20.71 -19.36
N VAL A 394 11.35 -21.81 -18.70
CA VAL A 394 11.49 -23.18 -19.24
C VAL A 394 10.12 -23.71 -19.64
N SER A 395 10.00 -24.27 -20.82
CA SER A 395 8.76 -24.94 -21.23
C SER A 395 8.59 -26.25 -20.49
N GLY A 396 7.54 -26.36 -19.69
CA GLY A 396 7.33 -27.57 -18.90
C GLY A 396 5.94 -27.65 -18.28
N ARG A 397 5.70 -28.78 -17.61
CA ARG A 397 4.49 -29.03 -16.82
C ARG A 397 4.75 -28.59 -15.37
N PRO A 398 4.15 -27.47 -14.90
CA PRO A 398 4.51 -26.86 -13.63
C PRO A 398 4.40 -27.81 -12.43
N THR A 399 3.31 -28.59 -12.36
CA THR A 399 3.07 -29.50 -11.22
C THR A 399 4.07 -30.65 -11.22
N ARG A 400 4.43 -31.17 -12.38
CA ARG A 400 5.44 -32.25 -12.48
C ARG A 400 6.84 -31.76 -12.11
N LEU A 401 7.24 -30.58 -12.59
CA LEU A 401 8.52 -29.98 -12.22
C LEU A 401 8.58 -29.65 -10.73
N ALA A 402 7.48 -29.16 -10.16
CA ALA A 402 7.39 -28.91 -8.72
C ALA A 402 7.53 -30.22 -7.90
N THR A 403 6.90 -31.32 -8.35
CA THR A 403 7.01 -32.65 -7.71
C THR A 403 8.44 -33.18 -7.79
N LEU A 404 9.10 -33.02 -8.94
CA LEU A 404 10.51 -33.37 -9.13
C LEU A 404 11.41 -32.67 -8.10
N PHE A 405 11.37 -31.33 -8.09
CA PHE A 405 12.23 -30.56 -7.20
C PHE A 405 11.87 -30.74 -5.72
N LYS A 406 10.59 -30.99 -5.42
CA LYS A 406 10.16 -31.36 -4.06
C LYS A 406 10.84 -32.67 -3.64
N ALA A 407 10.79 -33.71 -4.46
CA ALA A 407 11.40 -35.01 -4.13
C ALA A 407 12.92 -34.89 -3.92
N LEU A 408 13.61 -34.08 -4.73
CA LEU A 408 15.05 -33.87 -4.57
C LEU A 408 15.38 -33.12 -3.28
N LEU A 409 14.59 -32.07 -2.94
CA LEU A 409 14.77 -31.32 -1.69
C LEU A 409 14.44 -32.18 -0.48
N GLU A 410 13.39 -33.01 -0.53
CA GLU A 410 13.05 -33.95 0.56
C GLU A 410 14.19 -34.97 0.79
N ASN A 411 14.72 -35.55 -0.27
CA ASN A 411 15.86 -36.48 -0.16
C ASN A 411 17.08 -35.81 0.47
N ALA A 412 17.38 -34.57 0.08
CA ALA A 412 18.50 -33.81 0.65
C ALA A 412 18.27 -33.48 2.15
N ILE A 413 17.07 -33.02 2.51
CA ILE A 413 16.73 -32.71 3.92
C ILE A 413 16.80 -33.99 4.78
N GLU A 414 16.30 -35.11 4.28
CA GLU A 414 16.38 -36.39 4.99
C GLU A 414 17.82 -36.91 5.15
N ALA A 415 18.64 -36.76 4.11
CA ALA A 415 20.05 -37.13 4.18
C ALA A 415 20.79 -36.30 5.23
N ILE A 416 20.53 -35.01 5.34
CA ILE A 416 21.07 -34.13 6.37
C ILE A 416 20.54 -34.52 7.75
N HIS A 417 19.26 -34.83 7.88
CA HIS A 417 18.64 -35.24 9.15
C HIS A 417 19.27 -36.53 9.70
N ASP A 418 19.52 -37.50 8.83
CA ASP A 418 20.09 -38.80 9.20
C ASP A 418 21.58 -38.71 9.57
N ASN A 419 22.29 -37.68 9.11
CA ASN A 419 23.70 -37.45 9.42
C ASN A 419 23.86 -36.77 10.79
N ARG A 420 23.71 -37.56 11.90
CA ARG A 420 23.83 -37.09 13.26
C ARG A 420 25.30 -36.71 13.58
N GLY A 421 25.59 -35.44 13.61
CA GLY A 421 26.90 -34.89 13.99
C GLY A 421 27.72 -34.25 12.86
N GLY A 422 27.17 -34.23 11.63
CA GLY A 422 27.73 -33.51 10.49
C GLY A 422 27.27 -32.04 10.40
N ARG A 423 27.79 -31.35 9.40
CA ARG A 423 27.25 -30.04 8.99
C ARG A 423 25.75 -30.20 8.60
N ARG A 424 24.97 -29.14 8.77
CA ARG A 424 23.56 -29.11 8.39
C ARG A 424 23.33 -28.00 7.39
N GLU A 425 23.79 -28.21 6.19
CA GLU A 425 23.82 -27.24 5.12
C GLU A 425 23.12 -27.79 3.88
N LEU A 426 22.19 -27.02 3.33
CA LEU A 426 21.54 -27.29 2.06
C LEU A 426 21.84 -26.12 1.13
N LYS A 427 22.51 -26.36 0.02
CA LYS A 427 22.81 -25.36 -0.98
C LYS A 427 21.98 -25.61 -2.24
N VAL A 428 21.29 -24.58 -2.71
CA VAL A 428 20.52 -24.60 -3.95
C VAL A 428 21.01 -23.48 -4.83
N SER A 429 21.48 -23.80 -6.01
CA SER A 429 21.97 -22.82 -6.98
C SER A 429 21.41 -23.08 -8.36
N THR A 430 21.32 -22.02 -9.16
CA THR A 430 20.86 -22.12 -10.55
C THR A 430 21.85 -21.43 -11.48
N ALA A 431 21.94 -21.88 -12.72
CA ALA A 431 22.83 -21.33 -13.73
C ALA A 431 22.19 -21.45 -15.13
N THR A 432 22.47 -20.48 -15.99
CA THR A 432 22.10 -20.54 -17.41
C THR A 432 23.30 -21.01 -18.23
N LYS A 433 23.08 -21.97 -19.11
CA LYS A 433 24.03 -22.48 -20.12
C LYS A 433 23.45 -22.19 -21.51
N PRO A 434 24.23 -22.32 -22.58
CA PRO A 434 23.76 -22.00 -23.93
C PRO A 434 22.45 -22.70 -24.36
N ASP A 435 22.34 -24.01 -24.04
CA ASP A 435 21.22 -24.84 -24.50
C ASP A 435 20.32 -25.35 -23.37
N TRP A 436 20.68 -25.12 -22.12
CA TRP A 436 19.92 -25.56 -20.93
C TRP A 436 20.07 -24.66 -19.73
N VAL A 437 19.12 -24.78 -18.84
CA VAL A 437 19.22 -24.26 -17.46
C VAL A 437 19.67 -25.39 -16.54
N GLU A 438 20.52 -25.06 -15.58
CA GLU A 438 21.03 -25.98 -14.59
C GLU A 438 20.52 -25.61 -13.20
N VAL A 439 20.00 -26.59 -12.48
CA VAL A 439 19.64 -26.48 -11.06
C VAL A 439 20.51 -27.47 -10.29
N VAL A 440 21.22 -26.99 -9.27
CA VAL A 440 22.07 -27.82 -8.45
C VAL A 440 21.59 -27.75 -7.00
N ILE A 441 21.35 -28.93 -6.41
CA ILE A 441 20.97 -29.10 -5.02
C ILE A 441 22.11 -29.91 -4.35
N GLU A 442 22.77 -29.31 -3.35
CA GLU A 442 23.86 -29.95 -2.60
C GLU A 442 23.42 -30.08 -1.15
N ASP A 443 23.57 -31.26 -0.60
CA ASP A 443 23.36 -31.55 0.82
C ASP A 443 24.64 -31.89 1.52
N SER A 444 24.66 -31.74 2.85
CA SER A 444 25.76 -32.15 3.72
C SER A 444 25.51 -33.51 4.40
N GLY A 445 24.74 -34.38 3.74
CA GLY A 445 24.44 -35.71 4.21
C GLY A 445 25.63 -36.70 4.07
N PRO A 446 25.37 -38.00 4.17
CA PRO A 446 26.42 -39.03 4.04
C PRO A 446 26.86 -39.27 2.59
N GLY A 447 26.21 -38.67 1.60
CA GLY A 447 26.42 -38.93 0.18
C GLY A 447 25.84 -40.26 -0.29
N ILE A 448 26.10 -40.61 -1.57
CA ILE A 448 25.64 -41.84 -2.20
C ILE A 448 26.84 -42.63 -2.70
N PRO A 449 27.07 -43.89 -2.20
CA PRO A 449 28.13 -44.73 -2.67
C PRO A 449 28.13 -44.89 -4.20
N GLU A 450 29.31 -44.93 -4.81
CA GLU A 450 29.43 -44.95 -6.30
C GLU A 450 28.70 -46.13 -6.94
N GLU A 451 28.69 -47.29 -6.28
CA GLU A 451 27.98 -48.49 -6.71
C GLU A 451 26.45 -48.37 -6.77
N TRP A 452 25.88 -47.36 -6.04
CA TRP A 452 24.44 -47.12 -5.96
C TRP A 452 23.99 -45.97 -6.83
N ARG A 453 24.86 -45.14 -7.36
CA ARG A 453 24.49 -43.92 -8.11
C ARG A 453 23.55 -44.15 -9.29
N TYR A 454 23.64 -45.31 -9.91
CA TYR A 454 22.73 -45.71 -10.98
C TYR A 454 21.50 -46.46 -10.43
N LYS A 455 21.73 -47.31 -9.39
CA LYS A 455 20.65 -48.12 -8.81
C LYS A 455 19.60 -47.32 -8.07
N VAL A 456 19.90 -46.11 -7.57
CA VAL A 456 18.94 -45.25 -6.88
C VAL A 456 17.82 -44.76 -7.78
N PHE A 457 17.97 -44.92 -9.11
CA PHE A 457 16.91 -44.62 -10.09
C PHE A 457 16.08 -45.86 -10.46
N GLU A 458 16.47 -47.05 -9.98
CA GLU A 458 15.66 -48.27 -10.20
C GLU A 458 14.38 -48.22 -9.37
N PRO A 459 13.25 -48.64 -9.89
CA PRO A 459 12.02 -48.76 -9.12
C PRO A 459 12.21 -49.64 -7.89
N PHE A 460 11.65 -49.20 -6.74
CA PHE A 460 11.69 -49.93 -5.46
C PHE A 460 13.10 -50.03 -4.80
N PHE A 461 14.09 -49.38 -5.33
CA PHE A 461 15.40 -49.30 -4.70
C PHE A 461 15.35 -48.29 -3.54
N THR A 462 15.63 -48.74 -2.33
CA THR A 462 15.74 -47.89 -1.13
C THR A 462 16.84 -48.44 -0.20
N THR A 463 17.61 -47.52 0.37
CA THR A 463 18.59 -47.82 1.42
C THR A 463 18.05 -47.58 2.83
N LYS A 464 16.82 -47.08 2.90
CA LYS A 464 16.11 -46.75 4.15
C LYS A 464 15.33 -47.99 4.61
N GLY A 465 15.47 -48.36 5.90
CA GLY A 465 14.85 -49.57 6.47
C GLY A 465 13.31 -49.58 6.34
N ALA A 466 12.72 -50.77 6.44
CA ALA A 466 11.32 -51.06 6.23
C ALA A 466 10.30 -50.25 7.09
N ASP A 467 10.77 -49.57 8.14
CA ASP A 467 9.94 -48.75 9.04
C ASP A 467 9.59 -47.34 8.47
N ARG A 468 10.17 -46.94 7.35
CA ARG A 468 9.87 -45.65 6.72
C ARG A 468 9.00 -45.85 5.51
N GLN A 469 7.95 -45.07 5.37
CA GLN A 469 6.91 -45.10 4.31
C GLN A 469 7.45 -44.85 2.88
N HIS A 470 8.75 -45.04 2.62
CA HIS A 470 9.36 -44.78 1.32
C HIS A 470 9.55 -46.08 0.53
N ILE A 471 8.76 -46.25 -0.52
CA ILE A 471 8.75 -47.45 -1.38
C ILE A 471 9.93 -47.43 -2.40
N GLY A 472 10.77 -46.40 -2.41
CA GLY A 472 11.93 -46.30 -3.33
C GLY A 472 11.54 -45.86 -4.74
N MET A 473 10.49 -45.08 -4.92
CA MET A 473 10.01 -44.60 -6.23
C MET A 473 10.34 -43.12 -6.51
N GLY A 474 10.76 -42.35 -5.50
CA GLY A 474 10.93 -40.90 -5.63
C GLY A 474 11.92 -40.46 -6.71
N LEU A 475 13.14 -41.02 -6.73
CA LEU A 475 14.16 -40.72 -7.73
C LEU A 475 13.84 -41.30 -9.11
N CYS A 476 13.22 -42.48 -9.17
CA CYS A 476 12.72 -43.07 -10.42
C CYS A 476 11.68 -42.13 -11.06
N SER A 477 10.69 -41.68 -10.30
CA SER A 477 9.69 -40.70 -10.75
C SER A 477 10.31 -39.37 -11.17
N ALA A 478 11.33 -38.91 -10.48
CA ALA A 478 12.08 -37.71 -10.83
C ALA A 478 12.76 -37.82 -12.21
N GLN A 479 13.37 -38.97 -12.48
CA GLN A 479 13.99 -39.28 -13.80
C GLN A 479 12.94 -39.31 -14.91
N ASP A 480 11.78 -39.93 -14.69
CA ASP A 480 10.69 -40.00 -15.68
C ASP A 480 10.16 -38.59 -16.04
N VAL A 481 10.01 -37.71 -15.01
CA VAL A 481 9.63 -36.31 -15.21
C VAL A 481 10.66 -35.62 -16.09
N LEU A 482 11.94 -35.71 -15.77
CA LEU A 482 13.02 -35.09 -16.56
C LEU A 482 13.10 -35.61 -17.97
N THR A 483 13.01 -36.91 -18.16
CA THR A 483 13.01 -37.54 -19.49
C THR A 483 11.85 -37.01 -20.33
N SER A 484 10.65 -36.85 -19.74
CA SER A 484 9.48 -36.31 -20.43
C SER A 484 9.60 -34.82 -20.79
N HIS A 485 10.58 -34.10 -20.18
CA HIS A 485 10.91 -32.69 -20.46
C HIS A 485 12.21 -32.56 -21.28
N GLY A 486 12.80 -33.66 -21.77
CA GLY A 486 14.09 -33.64 -22.47
C GLY A 486 15.27 -33.26 -21.57
N GLY A 487 15.12 -33.37 -20.27
CA GLY A 487 16.15 -33.01 -19.26
C GLY A 487 16.94 -34.23 -18.79
N LEU A 488 17.97 -33.94 -17.97
CA LEU A 488 18.86 -34.94 -17.38
C LEU A 488 19.04 -34.69 -15.90
N ILE A 489 19.27 -35.75 -15.13
CA ILE A 489 19.71 -35.69 -13.71
C ILE A 489 21.00 -36.46 -13.51
N GLU A 490 21.92 -35.88 -12.78
CA GLU A 490 23.17 -36.47 -12.40
C GLU A 490 23.35 -36.39 -10.88
N LEU A 491 23.79 -37.47 -10.26
CA LEU A 491 24.13 -37.50 -8.84
C LEU A 491 25.66 -37.69 -8.68
N ALA A 492 26.27 -36.81 -7.91
CA ALA A 492 27.70 -36.79 -7.66
C ALA A 492 28.00 -36.46 -6.19
N ASP A 493 29.23 -36.58 -5.76
CA ASP A 493 29.64 -36.10 -4.44
C ASP A 493 29.67 -34.58 -4.42
N ALA A 494 29.17 -33.99 -3.34
CA ALA A 494 29.29 -32.57 -3.12
C ALA A 494 30.73 -32.20 -2.68
N PRO A 495 31.27 -31.02 -3.10
CA PRO A 495 32.68 -30.65 -2.78
C PRO A 495 32.96 -30.55 -1.29
N ALA A 496 31.93 -30.24 -0.49
CA ALA A 496 32.03 -30.12 0.97
C ALA A 496 31.64 -31.40 1.72
N GLY A 497 31.45 -32.52 0.99
CA GLY A 497 30.87 -33.78 1.48
C GLY A 497 29.34 -33.77 1.32
N GLY A 498 28.74 -34.96 1.20
CA GLY A 498 27.34 -35.18 0.92
C GLY A 498 27.03 -35.43 -0.55
N CYS A 499 25.79 -35.28 -0.98
CA CYS A 499 25.35 -35.51 -2.34
C CYS A 499 25.07 -34.18 -3.10
N ARG A 500 25.44 -34.18 -4.38
CA ARG A 500 25.10 -33.14 -5.34
C ARG A 500 24.17 -33.72 -6.38
N ALA A 501 22.93 -33.23 -6.42
CA ALA A 501 21.98 -33.51 -7.50
C ALA A 501 22.01 -32.35 -8.51
N ARG A 502 22.38 -32.64 -9.76
CA ARG A 502 22.42 -31.70 -10.87
C ARG A 502 21.29 -32.02 -11.84
N VAL A 503 20.42 -31.08 -12.05
CA VAL A 503 19.30 -31.17 -12.99
C VAL A 503 19.53 -30.22 -14.15
N GLN A 504 19.38 -30.71 -15.37
CA GLN A 504 19.49 -29.93 -16.59
C GLN A 504 18.17 -30.01 -17.36
N LEU A 505 17.64 -28.86 -17.75
CA LEU A 505 16.43 -28.72 -18.53
C LEU A 505 16.72 -27.87 -19.80
N PRO A 506 16.22 -28.25 -20.98
CA PRO A 506 16.48 -27.48 -22.18
C PRO A 506 15.87 -26.08 -22.11
N THR A 507 16.60 -25.10 -22.64
CA THR A 507 16.07 -23.79 -22.96
C THR A 507 15.43 -23.90 -24.33
N THR A 508 14.12 -23.72 -24.44
CA THR A 508 13.38 -23.73 -25.72
C THR A 508 13.78 -22.57 -26.60
#